data_babd25ac0ff7b165a0c92dfbe4c4da1e
#
_entry.id   babd25ac0ff7b165a0c92dfbe4c4da1e
#
_cell.length_a   1.000
_cell.length_b   1.000
_cell.length_c   1.000
_cell.angle_alpha   90.00
_cell.angle_beta   90.00
_cell.angle_gamma   90.00
#
_symmetry.space_group_name_H-M   'P 1'
#
loop_
_entity.id
_entity.type
_entity.pdbx_description
1 polymer ?
#
loop_
_entity_poly.entity_id
_entity_poly.type
_entity_poly.pdbx_seq_one_letter_code
_entity_poly.pdbx_strand_id
1 'polypeptide(L)'
;MAFYLVVRLVYLVIGSSVMTFTTTPNQLTDGLEKGFHFLKKVHVPVHEIAMMMSIALRFIPILTEELDKIMKAQMSRGVDFESGNILERGKKLIPVLVPLFIAAIRRASDLAMAMYARCYNGGEGKTRLHPLIYEKRDYIAYGIMLLYVVIMIFCSFILKRFF
;
A
#
# COMPACT_ATOMS: atom_id res chain seq x y z
N MET A 1 -13.94 12.97 30.22
CA MET A 1 -12.84 12.16 29.65
C MET A 1 -13.34 11.11 28.67
N ALA A 2 -14.25 10.22 29.05
CA ALA A 2 -14.76 9.15 28.17
C ALA A 2 -15.39 9.66 26.87
N PHE A 3 -16.26 10.68 26.93
CA PHE A 3 -16.91 11.27 25.75
C PHE A 3 -15.88 11.81 24.73
N TYR A 4 -14.84 12.48 25.20
CA TYR A 4 -13.76 12.98 24.33
C TYR A 4 -13.00 11.86 23.61
N LEU A 5 -12.74 10.75 24.31
CA LEU A 5 -12.11 9.57 23.71
C LEU A 5 -12.98 8.94 22.62
N VAL A 6 -14.30 8.81 22.88
CA VAL A 6 -15.24 8.26 21.88
C VAL A 6 -15.28 9.12 20.63
N VAL A 7 -15.41 10.44 20.77
CA VAL A 7 -15.43 11.37 19.64
C VAL A 7 -14.11 11.27 18.85
N ARG A 8 -12.96 11.19 19.51
CA ARG A 8 -11.66 11.04 18.86
C ARG A 8 -11.56 9.74 18.06
N LEU A 9 -12.04 8.63 18.63
CA LEU A 9 -12.06 7.33 17.92
C LEU A 9 -12.96 7.36 16.70
N VAL A 10 -14.16 7.96 16.82
CA VAL A 10 -15.08 8.11 15.68
C VAL A 10 -14.44 8.92 14.54
N TYR A 11 -13.78 10.04 14.85
CA TYR A 11 -13.08 10.83 13.83
C TYR A 11 -11.95 10.06 13.16
N LEU A 12 -11.16 9.28 13.92
CA LEU A 12 -10.09 8.45 13.35
C LEU A 12 -10.65 7.38 12.40
N VAL A 13 -11.73 6.72 12.78
CA VAL A 13 -12.38 5.69 11.95
C VAL A 13 -12.96 6.31 10.68
N ILE A 14 -13.68 7.44 10.79
CA ILE A 14 -14.24 8.13 9.63
C ILE A 14 -13.13 8.59 8.67
N GLY A 15 -12.09 9.24 9.20
CA GLY A 15 -10.97 9.71 8.38
C GLY A 15 -10.24 8.58 7.63
N SER A 16 -9.97 7.47 8.31
CA SER A 16 -9.37 6.28 7.68
C SER A 16 -10.28 5.67 6.62
N SER A 17 -11.58 5.59 6.89
CA SER A 17 -12.55 5.03 5.94
C SER A 17 -12.66 5.89 4.69
N VAL A 18 -12.73 7.20 4.84
CA VAL A 18 -12.78 8.14 3.69
C VAL A 18 -11.53 7.97 2.83
N MET A 19 -10.32 7.91 3.42
CA MET A 19 -9.09 7.69 2.68
C MET A 19 -9.11 6.37 1.92
N THR A 20 -9.57 5.28 2.55
CA THR A 20 -9.61 3.95 1.93
C THR A 20 -10.58 3.88 0.75
N PHE A 21 -11.72 4.56 0.82
CA PHE A 21 -12.73 4.56 -0.25
C PHE A 21 -12.42 5.54 -1.39
N THR A 22 -11.66 6.60 -1.13
CA THR A 22 -11.38 7.63 -2.14
C THR A 22 -10.05 7.42 -2.87
N THR A 23 -9.10 6.71 -2.27
CA THR A 23 -7.74 6.60 -2.79
C THR A 23 -7.43 5.16 -3.19
N THR A 24 -7.07 4.94 -4.46
CA THR A 24 -6.59 3.64 -4.90
C THR A 24 -5.15 3.38 -4.40
N PRO A 25 -4.75 2.11 -4.17
CA PRO A 25 -3.38 1.79 -3.75
C PRO A 25 -2.30 2.35 -4.69
N ASN A 26 -2.57 2.39 -5.99
CA ASN A 26 -1.63 2.96 -6.98
C ASN A 26 -1.49 4.49 -6.82
N GLN A 27 -2.59 5.21 -6.56
CA GLN A 27 -2.55 6.64 -6.29
C GLN A 27 -1.80 6.96 -5.00
N LEU A 28 -1.91 6.08 -3.99
CA LEU A 28 -1.17 6.21 -2.74
C LEU A 28 0.35 6.09 -2.98
N THR A 29 0.79 5.09 -3.76
CA THR A 29 2.21 4.94 -4.11
C THR A 29 2.74 6.13 -4.90
N ASP A 30 1.94 6.67 -5.82
CA ASP A 30 2.27 7.87 -6.59
C ASP A 30 2.36 9.13 -5.72
N GLY A 31 1.47 9.24 -4.74
CA GLY A 31 1.50 10.31 -3.73
C GLY A 31 2.74 10.22 -2.85
N LEU A 32 3.12 9.01 -2.41
CA LEU A 32 4.33 8.76 -1.64
C LEU A 32 5.59 9.12 -2.43
N GLU A 33 5.67 8.76 -3.71
CA GLU A 33 6.81 9.13 -4.57
C GLU A 33 6.97 10.65 -4.66
N LYS A 34 5.87 11.38 -4.88
CA LYS A 34 5.90 12.85 -4.92
C LYS A 34 6.26 13.45 -3.56
N GLY A 35 5.70 12.90 -2.47
CA GLY A 35 5.97 13.36 -1.11
C GLY A 35 7.42 13.14 -0.68
N PHE A 36 8.01 12.01 -1.06
CA PHE A 36 9.39 11.67 -0.74
C PHE A 36 10.41 12.16 -1.76
N HIS A 37 9.99 12.96 -2.74
CA HIS A 37 10.91 13.51 -3.75
C HIS A 37 12.09 14.28 -3.15
N PHE A 38 11.93 14.89 -1.96
CA PHE A 38 13.02 15.57 -1.26
C PHE A 38 14.13 14.60 -0.81
N LEU A 39 13.83 13.31 -0.57
CA LEU A 39 14.80 12.28 -0.23
C LEU A 39 15.74 11.95 -1.40
N LYS A 40 15.40 12.34 -2.63
CA LYS A 40 16.31 12.24 -3.78
C LYS A 40 17.61 12.99 -3.53
N LYS A 41 17.60 14.06 -2.70
CA LYS A 41 18.82 14.78 -2.26
C LYS A 41 19.75 13.92 -1.40
N VAL A 42 19.23 12.87 -0.76
CA VAL A 42 19.99 11.93 0.10
C VAL A 42 20.38 10.65 -0.67
N HIS A 43 20.40 10.69 -2.03
CA HIS A 43 20.71 9.56 -2.90
C HIS A 43 19.78 8.34 -2.76
N VAL A 44 18.56 8.51 -2.25
CA VAL A 44 17.56 7.44 -2.18
C VAL A 44 16.87 7.33 -3.56
N PRO A 45 16.85 6.15 -4.20
CA PRO A 45 16.21 5.93 -5.50
C PRO A 45 14.68 5.84 -5.33
N VAL A 46 14.04 6.98 -5.02
CA VAL A 46 12.59 7.05 -4.69
C VAL A 46 11.72 6.54 -5.83
N HIS A 47 12.12 6.81 -7.07
CA HIS A 47 11.38 6.36 -8.25
C HIS A 47 11.38 4.84 -8.39
N GLU A 48 12.52 4.21 -8.19
CA GLU A 48 12.67 2.75 -8.26
C GLU A 48 11.86 2.07 -7.14
N ILE A 49 11.86 2.66 -5.94
CA ILE A 49 11.05 2.17 -4.81
C ILE A 49 9.55 2.27 -5.13
N ALA A 50 9.08 3.39 -5.64
CA ALA A 50 7.69 3.58 -6.03
C ALA A 50 7.26 2.60 -7.12
N MET A 51 8.14 2.34 -8.09
CA MET A 51 7.92 1.35 -9.13
C MET A 51 7.84 -0.07 -8.54
N MET A 52 8.76 -0.46 -7.65
CA MET A 52 8.71 -1.76 -6.97
C MET A 52 7.40 -1.93 -6.19
N MET A 53 6.94 -0.88 -5.50
CA MET A 53 5.65 -0.89 -4.79
C MET A 53 4.46 -1.08 -5.76
N SER A 54 4.45 -0.40 -6.90
CA SER A 54 3.40 -0.54 -7.92
C SER A 54 3.36 -1.95 -8.51
N ILE A 55 4.52 -2.56 -8.75
CA ILE A 55 4.64 -3.95 -9.21
C ILE A 55 4.15 -4.91 -8.12
N ALA A 56 4.56 -4.71 -6.88
CA ALA A 56 4.14 -5.54 -5.75
C ALA A 56 2.61 -5.51 -5.58
N LEU A 57 1.98 -4.33 -5.59
CA LEU A 57 0.53 -4.17 -5.48
C LEU A 57 -0.22 -4.87 -6.62
N ARG A 58 0.35 -4.90 -7.83
CA ARG A 58 -0.23 -5.64 -8.97
C ARG A 58 -0.08 -7.14 -8.80
N PHE A 59 1.02 -7.61 -8.20
CA PHE A 59 1.27 -9.03 -8.02
C PHE A 59 0.51 -9.65 -6.84
N ILE A 60 0.11 -8.87 -5.84
CA ILE A 60 -0.67 -9.37 -4.70
C ILE A 60 -1.90 -10.18 -5.16
N PRO A 61 -2.85 -9.64 -5.96
CA PRO A 61 -4.01 -10.42 -6.39
C PRO A 61 -3.62 -11.65 -7.22
N ILE A 62 -2.61 -11.53 -8.10
CA ILE A 62 -2.14 -12.62 -8.95
C ILE A 62 -1.56 -13.77 -8.10
N LEU A 63 -0.74 -13.43 -7.10
CA LEU A 63 -0.15 -14.43 -6.20
C LEU A 63 -1.19 -15.03 -5.25
N THR A 64 -2.23 -14.27 -4.88
CA THR A 64 -3.36 -14.80 -4.09
C THR A 64 -4.13 -15.86 -4.87
N GLU A 65 -4.43 -15.61 -6.13
CA GLU A 65 -5.07 -16.61 -6.99
C GLU A 65 -4.20 -17.86 -7.18
N GLU A 66 -2.89 -17.68 -7.32
CA GLU A 66 -1.94 -18.79 -7.45
C GLU A 66 -1.86 -19.61 -6.16
N LEU A 67 -1.84 -18.92 -5.00
CA LEU A 67 -1.90 -19.55 -3.68
C LEU A 67 -3.14 -20.43 -3.54
N ASP A 68 -4.32 -19.91 -3.91
CA ASP A 68 -5.58 -20.66 -3.85
C ASP A 68 -5.55 -21.93 -4.72
N LYS A 69 -4.96 -21.83 -5.93
CA LYS A 69 -4.79 -22.99 -6.81
C LYS A 69 -3.85 -24.04 -6.21
N ILE A 70 -2.72 -23.60 -5.67
CA ILE A 70 -1.75 -24.49 -5.02
C ILE A 70 -2.36 -25.14 -3.77
N MET A 71 -3.09 -24.39 -2.95
CA MET A 71 -3.76 -24.92 -1.77
C MET A 71 -4.79 -25.99 -2.15
N LYS A 72 -5.65 -25.72 -3.14
CA LYS A 72 -6.63 -26.70 -3.65
C LYS A 72 -5.94 -27.97 -4.16
N ALA A 73 -4.85 -27.83 -4.90
CA ALA A 73 -4.08 -28.96 -5.39
C ALA A 73 -3.45 -29.78 -4.25
N GLN A 74 -2.97 -29.14 -3.17
CA GLN A 74 -2.40 -29.85 -2.01
C GLN A 74 -3.50 -30.52 -1.18
N MET A 75 -4.68 -29.91 -1.03
CA MET A 75 -5.85 -30.55 -0.41
C MET A 75 -6.27 -31.82 -1.18
N SER A 76 -6.27 -31.78 -2.50
CA SER A 76 -6.56 -32.96 -3.35
C SER A 76 -5.52 -34.07 -3.20
N ARG A 77 -4.28 -33.75 -2.73
CA ARG A 77 -3.23 -34.71 -2.39
C ARG A 77 -3.33 -35.22 -0.95
N GLY A 78 -4.39 -34.85 -0.22
CA GLY A 78 -4.64 -35.29 1.15
C GLY A 78 -3.99 -34.43 2.23
N VAL A 79 -3.46 -33.26 1.90
CA VAL A 79 -2.95 -32.33 2.92
C VAL A 79 -4.13 -31.64 3.62
N ASP A 80 -4.27 -31.85 4.91
CA ASP A 80 -5.24 -31.17 5.75
C ASP A 80 -4.56 -30.02 6.51
N PHE A 81 -4.99 -28.78 6.21
CA PHE A 81 -4.42 -27.56 6.79
C PHE A 81 -5.08 -27.16 8.13
N GLU A 82 -6.22 -27.72 8.45
CA GLU A 82 -7.00 -27.34 9.64
C GLU A 82 -6.64 -28.16 10.87
N SER A 83 -6.27 -29.45 10.70
CA SER A 83 -5.96 -30.36 11.80
C SER A 83 -4.52 -30.26 12.26
N GLY A 84 -4.28 -30.46 13.57
CA GLY A 84 -2.95 -30.56 14.17
C GLY A 84 -2.51 -29.35 14.98
N ASN A 85 -1.34 -29.50 15.63
CA ASN A 85 -0.72 -28.50 16.48
C ASN A 85 -0.13 -27.35 15.63
N ILE A 86 0.11 -26.17 16.20
CA ILE A 86 0.62 -24.97 15.49
C ILE A 86 1.91 -25.32 14.71
N LEU A 87 2.79 -26.11 15.28
CA LEU A 87 4.04 -26.52 14.65
C LEU A 87 3.81 -27.47 13.44
N GLU A 88 2.83 -28.35 13.52
CA GLU A 88 2.42 -29.25 12.44
C GLU A 88 1.75 -28.50 11.31
N ARG A 89 0.90 -27.53 11.62
CA ARG A 89 0.31 -26.62 10.62
C ARG A 89 1.38 -25.85 9.87
N GLY A 90 2.40 -25.34 10.57
CA GLY A 90 3.56 -24.69 9.95
C GLY A 90 4.29 -25.58 8.94
N LYS A 91 4.52 -26.85 9.28
CA LYS A 91 5.15 -27.83 8.37
C LYS A 91 4.29 -28.13 7.16
N LYS A 92 2.96 -28.18 7.31
CA LYS A 92 2.02 -28.42 6.22
C LYS A 92 1.95 -27.24 5.22
N LEU A 93 2.39 -26.03 5.61
CA LEU A 93 2.48 -24.89 4.70
C LEU A 93 3.70 -24.95 3.76
N ILE A 94 4.76 -25.68 4.11
CA ILE A 94 5.97 -25.78 3.28
C ILE A 94 5.67 -26.25 1.85
N PRO A 95 4.85 -27.30 1.61
CA PRO A 95 4.49 -27.76 0.27
C PRO A 95 3.69 -26.73 -0.54
N VAL A 96 3.16 -25.68 0.10
CA VAL A 96 2.46 -24.57 -0.55
C VAL A 96 3.41 -23.42 -0.81
N LEU A 97 4.28 -23.10 0.16
CA LEU A 97 5.21 -21.96 0.06
C LEU A 97 6.28 -22.18 -1.02
N VAL A 98 6.82 -23.40 -1.15
CA VAL A 98 7.87 -23.68 -2.12
C VAL A 98 7.40 -23.48 -3.57
N PRO A 99 6.28 -24.07 -4.02
CA PRO A 99 5.75 -23.81 -5.36
C PRO A 99 5.37 -22.35 -5.59
N LEU A 100 4.79 -21.68 -4.58
CA LEU A 100 4.43 -20.26 -4.67
C LEU A 100 5.66 -19.39 -4.88
N PHE A 101 6.74 -19.65 -4.15
CA PHE A 101 8.00 -18.92 -4.28
C PHE A 101 8.61 -19.12 -5.68
N ILE A 102 8.61 -20.34 -6.20
CA ILE A 102 9.09 -20.63 -7.56
C ILE A 102 8.24 -19.92 -8.60
N ALA A 103 6.92 -19.91 -8.44
CA ALA A 103 6.02 -19.19 -9.33
C ALA A 103 6.27 -17.67 -9.29
N ALA A 104 6.50 -17.09 -8.09
CA ALA A 104 6.83 -15.68 -7.93
C ALA A 104 8.15 -15.31 -8.63
N ILE A 105 9.20 -16.13 -8.50
CA ILE A 105 10.49 -15.92 -9.20
C ILE A 105 10.31 -15.98 -10.71
N ARG A 106 9.60 -16.97 -11.22
CA ARG A 106 9.33 -17.07 -12.67
C ARG A 106 8.62 -15.83 -13.20
N ARG A 107 7.57 -15.37 -12.52
CA ARG A 107 6.85 -14.13 -12.89
C ARG A 107 7.74 -12.90 -12.83
N ALA A 108 8.63 -12.80 -11.84
CA ALA A 108 9.59 -11.71 -11.75
C ALA A 108 10.57 -11.72 -12.94
N SER A 109 11.05 -12.92 -13.33
CA SER A 109 11.92 -13.10 -14.50
C SER A 109 11.19 -12.72 -15.81
N ASP A 110 9.95 -13.17 -15.98
CA ASP A 110 9.14 -12.85 -17.16
C ASP A 110 8.88 -11.33 -17.25
N LEU A 111 8.58 -10.69 -16.12
CA LEU A 111 8.42 -9.24 -16.07
C LEU A 111 9.72 -8.52 -16.42
N ALA A 112 10.85 -8.97 -15.87
CA ALA A 112 12.16 -8.37 -16.17
C ALA A 112 12.50 -8.46 -17.67
N MET A 113 12.25 -9.62 -18.28
CA MET A 113 12.42 -9.81 -19.73
C MET A 113 11.50 -8.91 -20.55
N ALA A 114 10.24 -8.78 -20.14
CA ALA A 114 9.28 -7.90 -20.80
C ALA A 114 9.68 -6.42 -20.67
N MET A 115 10.23 -6.01 -19.54
CA MET A 115 10.72 -4.66 -19.32
C MET A 115 11.99 -4.39 -20.16
N TYR A 116 12.90 -5.35 -20.21
CA TYR A 116 14.09 -5.27 -21.06
C TYR A 116 13.73 -5.14 -22.54
N ALA A 117 12.79 -5.95 -23.04
CA ALA A 117 12.30 -5.89 -24.41
C ALA A 117 11.61 -4.55 -24.74
N ARG A 118 11.11 -3.83 -23.73
CA ARG A 118 10.55 -2.48 -23.87
C ARG A 118 11.57 -1.36 -23.62
N CYS A 119 12.86 -1.69 -23.63
CA CYS A 119 13.97 -0.75 -23.43
C CYS A 119 13.87 0.03 -22.11
N TYR A 120 13.49 -0.66 -21.03
CA TYR A 120 13.46 -0.03 -19.70
C TYR A 120 14.89 0.15 -19.17
N ASN A 121 15.36 1.40 -19.06
CA ASN A 121 16.71 1.77 -18.61
C ASN A 121 16.69 2.66 -17.34
N GLY A 122 15.88 2.31 -16.33
CA GLY A 122 15.79 3.12 -15.11
C GLY A 122 14.76 4.26 -15.18
N GLY A 123 14.69 5.08 -14.14
CA GLY A 123 13.56 6.00 -13.91
C GLY A 123 13.71 7.42 -14.42
N GLU A 124 14.88 7.86 -14.88
CA GLU A 124 15.08 9.25 -15.28
C GLU A 124 14.47 9.54 -16.66
N GLY A 125 13.73 10.67 -16.77
CA GLY A 125 13.16 11.14 -18.04
C GLY A 125 11.86 10.45 -18.49
N LYS A 126 11.20 9.65 -17.65
CA LYS A 126 9.94 8.96 -18.02
C LYS A 126 8.71 9.78 -17.69
N THR A 127 7.74 9.75 -18.60
CA THR A 127 6.40 10.33 -18.41
C THR A 127 5.43 9.26 -17.92
N ARG A 128 4.44 9.68 -17.12
CA ARG A 128 3.35 8.81 -16.68
C ARG A 128 2.16 8.90 -17.60
N LEU A 129 1.51 7.78 -17.86
CA LEU A 129 0.30 7.74 -18.68
C LEU A 129 -0.85 8.52 -18.02
N HIS A 130 -0.99 8.40 -16.69
CA HIS A 130 -1.97 9.11 -15.88
C HIS A 130 -1.25 9.89 -14.77
N PRO A 131 -0.70 11.09 -15.07
CA PRO A 131 -0.07 11.90 -14.05
C PRO A 131 -1.11 12.42 -13.05
N LEU A 132 -0.76 12.43 -11.76
CA LEU A 132 -1.56 13.14 -10.76
C LEU A 132 -1.43 14.65 -11.02
N ILE A 133 -2.50 15.28 -11.46
CA ILE A 133 -2.58 16.73 -11.70
C ILE A 133 -3.42 17.35 -10.59
N TYR A 134 -2.93 18.43 -9.99
CA TYR A 134 -3.69 19.18 -9.01
C TYR A 134 -4.85 19.91 -9.68
N GLU A 135 -6.08 19.61 -9.22
CA GLU A 135 -7.30 20.32 -9.62
C GLU A 135 -7.60 21.45 -8.65
N LYS A 136 -8.49 22.38 -9.07
CA LYS A 136 -8.96 23.47 -8.20
C LYS A 136 -9.63 22.95 -6.91
N ARG A 137 -10.21 21.75 -6.96
CA ARG A 137 -10.82 21.07 -5.81
C ARG A 137 -9.81 20.73 -4.72
N ASP A 138 -8.58 20.38 -5.12
CA ASP A 138 -7.50 20.02 -4.17
C ASP A 138 -7.07 21.25 -3.37
N TYR A 139 -6.95 22.41 -4.03
CA TYR A 139 -6.61 23.66 -3.33
C TYR A 139 -7.70 24.07 -2.33
N ILE A 140 -8.98 23.86 -2.67
CA ILE A 140 -10.09 24.10 -1.74
C ILE A 140 -10.02 23.14 -0.56
N ALA A 141 -9.75 21.86 -0.81
CA ALA A 141 -9.61 20.84 0.22
C ALA A 141 -8.44 21.16 1.18
N TYR A 142 -7.29 21.57 0.64
CA TYR A 142 -6.16 22.03 1.46
C TYR A 142 -6.52 23.27 2.30
N GLY A 143 -7.25 24.22 1.73
CA GLY A 143 -7.73 25.41 2.45
C GLY A 143 -8.64 25.05 3.63
N ILE A 144 -9.59 24.14 3.42
CA ILE A 144 -10.51 23.65 4.46
C ILE A 144 -9.73 22.90 5.55
N MET A 145 -8.78 22.05 5.15
CA MET A 145 -7.98 21.28 6.10
C MET A 145 -7.08 22.18 6.96
N LEU A 146 -6.47 23.19 6.35
CA LEU A 146 -5.64 24.16 7.05
C LEU A 146 -6.48 24.98 8.04
N LEU A 147 -7.67 25.44 7.62
CA LEU A 147 -8.62 26.14 8.50
C LEU A 147 -9.01 25.26 9.69
N TYR A 148 -9.31 23.97 9.45
CA TYR A 148 -9.64 23.01 10.52
C TYR A 148 -8.52 22.86 11.52
N VAL A 149 -7.27 22.70 11.06
CA VAL A 149 -6.09 22.57 11.92
C VAL A 149 -5.88 23.83 12.76
N VAL A 150 -6.04 25.03 12.17
CA VAL A 150 -5.93 26.32 12.88
C VAL A 150 -7.00 26.43 13.97
N ILE A 151 -8.26 26.05 13.67
CA ILE A 151 -9.35 26.05 14.65
C ILE A 151 -9.04 25.08 15.81
N MET A 152 -8.55 23.88 15.50
CA MET A 152 -8.19 22.88 16.52
C MET A 152 -7.07 23.36 17.43
N ILE A 153 -6.03 23.98 16.88
CA ILE A 153 -4.93 24.56 17.66
C ILE A 153 -5.46 25.71 18.56
N PHE A 154 -6.30 26.58 18.01
CA PHE A 154 -6.88 27.69 18.74
C PHE A 154 -7.79 27.23 19.89
N CYS A 155 -8.67 26.25 19.64
CA CYS A 155 -9.50 25.62 20.68
C CYS A 155 -8.63 24.94 21.77
N SER A 156 -7.60 24.22 21.36
CA SER A 156 -6.68 23.57 22.30
C SER A 156 -5.96 24.59 23.19
N PHE A 157 -5.55 25.73 22.63
CA PHE A 157 -4.87 26.80 23.36
C PHE A 157 -5.82 27.49 24.36
N ILE A 158 -7.08 27.73 23.96
CA ILE A 158 -8.09 28.33 24.83
C ILE A 158 -8.43 27.38 25.98
N LEU A 159 -8.66 26.10 25.70
CA LEU A 159 -8.97 25.09 26.73
C LEU A 159 -7.82 24.96 27.74
N LYS A 160 -6.56 25.01 27.28
CA LYS A 160 -5.38 24.96 28.13
C LYS A 160 -5.20 26.22 29.01
N ARG A 161 -5.79 27.34 28.60
CA ARG A 161 -5.74 28.61 29.36
C ARG A 161 -6.88 28.72 30.38
N PHE A 162 -7.98 27.96 30.19
CA PHE A 162 -9.13 27.97 31.09
C PHE A 162 -9.11 26.83 32.13
N PHE A 163 -8.26 25.85 31.97
CA PHE A 163 -8.10 24.72 32.86
C PHE A 163 -6.67 24.69 33.44
#